data_26ad8ed4eb459fe446fdd077cbe724cc
#
_entry.id   26ad8ed4eb459fe446fdd077cbe724cc
#
_cell.length_a   1.000
_cell.length_b   1.000
_cell.length_c   1.000
_cell.angle_alpha   90.00
_cell.angle_beta   90.00
_cell.angle_gamma   90.00
#
_symmetry.space_group_name_H-M   'P 1'
#
loop_
_entity.id
_entity.type
_entity.pdbx_description
1 polymer ?
#
loop_
_entity_poly.entity_id
_entity_poly.type
_entity_poly.pdbx_seq_one_letter_code
_entity_poly.pdbx_strand_id
1 'polypeptide(L)'
;MKILLITGSPHKNGTTEVLAAEFIRGAHQSGHDVIRFDAAHKDVHPCIACERCHSAVSACTFRDDFDELKDEIIEADAVVFLSPIYYYGMTAQIKTVIDRFYAIDSQIHKNKKTALMLAFADTTMESAQGALASYYGMVDYLEWEIVDVVTAGKSQTPEDILNTDFPKQAYELGRKILGEVKSEEDEKTVTSLNDLVARLANFSQFAEEALKETEEKDVFLDSA
;
A
#
# COMPACT_ATOMS: atom_id res chain seq x y z
N MET A 1 10.79 18.48 -0.45
CA MET A 1 9.77 17.74 0.33
C MET A 1 10.24 16.31 0.46
N LYS A 2 9.87 15.65 1.55
CA LYS A 2 10.39 14.33 1.95
C LYS A 2 9.39 13.21 1.61
N ILE A 3 9.79 12.26 0.81
CA ILE A 3 9.00 11.09 0.44
C ILE A 3 9.63 9.85 1.08
N LEU A 4 8.84 9.05 1.76
CA LEU A 4 9.24 7.73 2.24
C LEU A 4 8.67 6.65 1.32
N LEU A 5 9.54 5.89 0.67
CA LEU A 5 9.17 4.71 -0.13
C LEU A 5 9.42 3.43 0.68
N ILE A 6 8.37 2.74 1.07
CA ILE A 6 8.44 1.45 1.78
C ILE A 6 8.25 0.32 0.77
N THR A 7 9.26 -0.54 0.59
CA THR A 7 9.19 -1.68 -0.33
C THR A 7 9.10 -3.00 0.42
N GLY A 8 8.31 -3.94 -0.10
CA GLY A 8 8.09 -5.24 0.53
C GLY A 8 8.66 -6.44 -0.23
N SER A 9 9.34 -6.21 -1.36
CA SER A 9 9.88 -7.30 -2.15
C SER A 9 11.15 -7.89 -1.55
N PRO A 10 11.25 -9.23 -1.39
CA PRO A 10 12.51 -9.87 -1.04
C PRO A 10 13.49 -9.99 -2.22
N HIS A 11 13.03 -9.72 -3.45
CA HIS A 11 13.85 -9.79 -4.66
C HIS A 11 14.48 -8.42 -4.97
N LYS A 12 15.81 -8.34 -4.92
CA LYS A 12 16.56 -7.10 -5.20
C LYS A 12 16.49 -6.63 -6.66
N ASN A 13 16.26 -7.54 -7.59
CA ASN A 13 16.22 -7.27 -9.03
C ASN A 13 14.90 -7.76 -9.64
N GLY A 14 13.78 -7.59 -8.92
CA GLY A 14 12.46 -8.01 -9.38
C GLY A 14 11.70 -6.90 -10.10
N THR A 15 10.46 -7.18 -10.47
CA THR A 15 9.52 -6.25 -11.12
C THR A 15 9.29 -4.98 -10.30
N THR A 16 9.19 -5.11 -8.99
CA THR A 16 9.02 -3.97 -8.07
C THR A 16 10.24 -3.05 -8.08
N GLU A 17 11.45 -3.55 -8.35
CA GLU A 17 12.64 -2.71 -8.45
C GLU A 17 12.56 -1.75 -9.64
N VAL A 18 12.00 -2.21 -10.78
CA VAL A 18 11.76 -1.35 -11.94
C VAL A 18 10.82 -0.20 -11.57
N LEU A 19 9.73 -0.49 -10.87
CA LEU A 19 8.79 0.55 -10.41
C LEU A 19 9.43 1.50 -9.40
N ALA A 20 10.20 0.97 -8.44
CA ALA A 20 10.91 1.79 -7.45
C ALA A 20 11.89 2.76 -8.10
N ALA A 21 12.71 2.26 -9.04
CA ALA A 21 13.69 3.08 -9.74
C ALA A 21 13.04 4.22 -10.54
N GLU A 22 11.97 3.92 -11.25
CA GLU A 22 11.25 4.92 -12.04
C GLU A 22 10.52 5.94 -11.16
N PHE A 23 9.88 5.50 -10.09
CA PHE A 23 9.26 6.40 -9.11
C PHE A 23 10.29 7.36 -8.51
N ILE A 24 11.43 6.83 -8.01
CA ILE A 24 12.51 7.64 -7.42
C ILE A 24 13.05 8.63 -8.45
N ARG A 25 13.25 8.20 -9.69
CA ARG A 25 13.71 9.07 -10.79
C ARG A 25 12.74 10.23 -11.03
N GLY A 26 11.44 9.95 -11.06
CA GLY A 26 10.39 10.96 -11.22
C GLY A 26 10.35 11.96 -10.05
N ALA A 27 10.42 11.46 -8.82
CA ALA A 27 10.43 12.28 -7.62
C ALA A 27 11.65 13.22 -7.56
N HIS A 28 12.84 12.70 -7.82
CA HIS A 28 14.07 13.51 -7.88
C HIS A 28 14.02 14.59 -8.96
N GLN A 29 13.43 14.28 -10.12
CA GLN A 29 13.27 15.27 -11.19
C GLN A 29 12.35 16.42 -10.79
N SER A 30 11.40 16.18 -9.88
CA SER A 30 10.53 17.21 -9.32
C SER A 30 11.11 17.88 -8.05
N GLY A 31 12.37 17.60 -7.71
CA GLY A 31 13.09 18.22 -6.60
C GLY A 31 12.71 17.67 -5.22
N HIS A 32 12.22 16.43 -5.15
CA HIS A 32 11.87 15.78 -3.89
C HIS A 32 12.97 14.83 -3.42
N ASP A 33 13.17 14.74 -2.12
CA ASP A 33 14.05 13.75 -1.51
C ASP A 33 13.28 12.47 -1.23
N VAL A 34 13.85 11.33 -1.63
CA VAL A 34 13.25 10.02 -1.41
C VAL A 34 14.12 9.20 -0.47
N ILE A 35 13.55 8.83 0.66
CA ILE A 35 14.12 7.83 1.56
C ILE A 35 13.45 6.51 1.25
N ARG A 36 14.27 5.46 1.03
CA ARG A 36 13.79 4.12 0.74
C ARG A 36 14.01 3.19 1.94
N PHE A 37 12.96 2.48 2.31
CA PHE A 37 13.01 1.44 3.34
C PHE A 37 12.60 0.09 2.75
N ASP A 38 13.55 -0.83 2.64
CA ASP A 38 13.34 -2.17 2.10
C ASP A 38 12.95 -3.15 3.22
N ALA A 39 11.66 -3.22 3.54
CA ALA A 39 11.13 -4.00 4.67
C ALA A 39 11.55 -5.48 4.66
N ALA A 40 11.76 -6.06 3.48
CA ALA A 40 12.20 -7.45 3.35
C ALA A 40 13.68 -7.68 3.73
N HIS A 41 14.46 -6.62 3.88
CA HIS A 41 15.89 -6.67 4.20
C HIS A 41 16.21 -5.99 5.54
N LYS A 42 15.17 -5.67 6.31
CA LYS A 42 15.25 -5.04 7.61
C LYS A 42 14.71 -5.98 8.70
N ASP A 43 15.27 -5.88 9.87
CA ASP A 43 14.82 -6.63 11.04
C ASP A 43 13.69 -5.85 11.74
N VAL A 44 12.45 -6.15 11.39
CA VAL A 44 11.26 -5.56 11.99
C VAL A 44 10.40 -6.68 12.57
N HIS A 45 10.26 -6.74 13.89
CA HIS A 45 9.39 -7.71 14.56
C HIS A 45 7.93 -7.34 14.39
N PRO A 46 7.04 -8.33 14.20
CA PRO A 46 5.60 -8.10 14.16
C PRO A 46 5.09 -7.55 15.51
N CYS A 47 4.04 -6.73 15.47
CA CYS A 47 3.38 -6.23 16.65
C CYS A 47 2.79 -7.41 17.47
N ILE A 48 3.05 -7.45 18.76
CA ILE A 48 2.53 -8.49 19.69
C ILE A 48 1.39 -7.96 20.58
N ALA A 49 0.84 -6.80 20.28
CA ALA A 49 -0.26 -6.17 21.01
C ALA A 49 -0.02 -6.05 22.53
N CYS A 50 1.21 -5.77 22.94
CA CYS A 50 1.58 -5.70 24.39
C CYS A 50 1.21 -4.36 25.04
N GLU A 51 0.63 -3.42 24.34
CA GLU A 51 0.17 -2.09 24.79
C GLU A 51 1.24 -1.18 25.43
N ARG A 52 2.51 -1.58 25.40
CA ARG A 52 3.58 -0.80 26.05
C ARG A 52 3.76 0.59 25.45
N CYS A 53 3.57 0.72 24.14
CA CYS A 53 3.65 2.02 23.44
C CYS A 53 2.55 3.00 23.87
N HIS A 54 1.41 2.51 24.35
CA HIS A 54 0.30 3.29 24.88
C HIS A 54 0.29 3.40 26.42
N SER A 55 1.32 2.86 27.08
CA SER A 55 1.51 3.01 28.53
C SER A 55 2.29 4.29 28.86
N ALA A 56 2.50 4.54 30.16
CA ALA A 56 3.32 5.67 30.64
C ALA A 56 4.78 5.64 30.10
N VAL A 57 5.27 4.48 29.63
CA VAL A 57 6.60 4.35 29.00
C VAL A 57 6.62 4.95 27.60
N SER A 58 5.48 4.97 26.90
CA SER A 58 5.29 5.53 25.55
C SER A 58 6.32 5.07 24.51
N ALA A 59 6.74 3.79 24.60
CA ALA A 59 7.74 3.23 23.68
C ALA A 59 7.44 1.77 23.36
N CYS A 60 7.71 1.36 22.13
CA CYS A 60 7.59 -0.03 21.73
C CYS A 60 8.50 -0.94 22.56
N THR A 61 8.09 -2.21 22.73
CA THR A 61 8.89 -3.22 23.43
C THR A 61 10.09 -3.68 22.60
N PHE A 62 9.95 -3.69 21.28
CA PHE A 62 11.02 -4.05 20.36
C PHE A 62 11.96 -2.87 20.13
N ARG A 63 13.25 -3.19 19.98
CA ARG A 63 14.32 -2.32 19.53
C ARG A 63 14.88 -2.93 18.27
N ASP A 64 14.41 -2.49 17.14
CA ASP A 64 14.68 -3.07 15.84
C ASP A 64 14.70 -1.96 14.76
N ASP A 65 14.83 -2.31 13.49
CA ASP A 65 14.92 -1.35 12.39
C ASP A 65 13.66 -0.46 12.25
N PHE A 66 12.57 -0.76 12.94
CA PHE A 66 11.41 0.14 13.01
C PHE A 66 11.74 1.43 13.78
N ASP A 67 12.73 1.42 14.68
CA ASP A 67 13.12 2.62 15.42
C ASP A 67 13.68 3.71 14.49
N GLU A 68 14.37 3.33 13.39
CA GLU A 68 14.81 4.27 12.35
C GLU A 68 13.64 4.71 11.47
N LEU A 69 12.80 3.75 11.07
CA LEU A 69 11.69 3.99 10.16
C LEU A 69 10.61 4.91 10.75
N LYS A 70 10.30 4.79 12.04
CA LYS A 70 9.22 5.57 12.68
C LYS A 70 9.43 7.08 12.54
N ASP A 71 10.65 7.55 12.71
CA ASP A 71 10.98 8.97 12.61
C ASP A 71 10.83 9.45 11.16
N GLU A 72 11.22 8.61 10.20
CA GLU A 72 11.04 8.86 8.77
C GLU A 72 9.55 8.92 8.37
N ILE A 73 8.70 8.04 8.93
CA ILE A 73 7.25 8.09 8.68
C ILE A 73 6.65 9.37 9.26
N ILE A 74 7.03 9.74 10.48
CA ILE A 74 6.50 10.94 11.14
C ILE A 74 6.83 12.20 10.34
N GLU A 75 8.06 12.30 9.84
CA GLU A 75 8.58 13.48 9.13
C GLU A 75 8.19 13.53 7.65
N ALA A 76 7.82 12.41 7.04
CA ALA A 76 7.50 12.37 5.61
C ALA A 76 6.28 13.21 5.25
N ASP A 77 6.37 13.94 4.14
CA ASP A 77 5.24 14.61 3.49
C ASP A 77 4.37 13.62 2.72
N ALA A 78 5.00 12.55 2.20
CA ALA A 78 4.31 11.44 1.54
C ALA A 78 4.89 10.09 1.93
N VAL A 79 4.03 9.07 2.06
CA VAL A 79 4.42 7.67 2.29
C VAL A 79 3.89 6.82 1.14
N VAL A 80 4.79 6.16 0.43
CA VAL A 80 4.49 5.33 -0.74
C VAL A 80 4.78 3.87 -0.43
N PHE A 81 3.83 3.01 -0.70
CA PHE A 81 3.99 1.56 -0.53
C PHE A 81 4.22 0.90 -1.89
N LEU A 82 5.17 -0.02 -1.94
CA LEU A 82 5.46 -0.82 -3.13
C LEU A 82 5.62 -2.28 -2.74
N SER A 83 4.71 -3.14 -3.23
CA SER A 83 4.69 -4.56 -2.88
C SER A 83 4.43 -5.45 -4.09
N PRO A 84 5.08 -6.59 -4.20
CA PRO A 84 4.50 -7.68 -4.99
C PRO A 84 3.26 -8.21 -4.25
N ILE A 85 2.35 -8.84 -4.99
CA ILE A 85 1.21 -9.54 -4.40
C ILE A 85 1.60 -10.98 -4.12
N TYR A 86 1.51 -11.39 -2.85
CA TYR A 86 1.64 -12.77 -2.40
C TYR A 86 0.33 -13.22 -1.75
N TYR A 87 -0.30 -14.26 -2.31
CA TYR A 87 -1.58 -14.75 -1.83
C TYR A 87 -2.61 -13.64 -1.60
N TYR A 88 -2.88 -12.86 -2.66
CA TYR A 88 -3.90 -11.80 -2.72
C TYR A 88 -3.66 -10.60 -1.79
N GLY A 89 -2.53 -10.54 -1.10
CA GLY A 89 -2.18 -9.46 -0.18
C GLY A 89 -0.83 -8.81 -0.49
N MET A 90 -0.56 -7.69 0.16
CA MET A 90 0.81 -7.18 0.26
C MET A 90 1.68 -8.20 1.01
N THR A 91 2.99 -8.15 0.81
CA THR A 91 3.93 -9.07 1.49
C THR A 91 3.84 -8.94 3.01
N ALA A 92 4.12 -10.04 3.71
CA ALA A 92 4.16 -10.06 5.17
C ALA A 92 5.14 -9.02 5.74
N GLN A 93 6.22 -8.74 5.04
CA GLN A 93 7.23 -7.76 5.44
C GLN A 93 6.65 -6.33 5.53
N ILE A 94 5.88 -5.89 4.51
CA ILE A 94 5.17 -4.61 4.59
C ILE A 94 4.11 -4.65 5.68
N LYS A 95 3.35 -5.74 5.78
CA LYS A 95 2.29 -5.85 6.79
C LYS A 95 2.86 -5.77 8.20
N THR A 96 4.03 -6.36 8.45
CA THR A 96 4.74 -6.24 9.72
C THR A 96 5.06 -4.78 10.05
N VAL A 97 5.52 -4.00 9.08
CA VAL A 97 5.76 -2.56 9.24
C VAL A 97 4.47 -1.81 9.55
N ILE A 98 3.41 -2.07 8.78
CA ILE A 98 2.10 -1.42 8.96
C ILE A 98 1.52 -1.70 10.35
N ASP A 99 1.63 -2.93 10.86
CA ASP A 99 1.14 -3.28 12.22
C ASP A 99 1.89 -2.53 13.31
N ARG A 100 3.11 -2.10 13.05
CA ARG A 100 3.91 -1.29 13.98
C ARG A 100 3.52 0.21 13.96
N PHE A 101 2.73 0.67 12.98
CA PHE A 101 2.14 2.02 12.99
C PHE A 101 1.33 2.28 14.25
N TYR A 102 0.75 1.23 14.84
CA TYR A 102 0.08 1.31 16.14
C TYR A 102 0.92 2.00 17.23
N ALA A 103 2.24 1.86 17.18
CA ALA A 103 3.14 2.49 18.18
C ALA A 103 3.31 4.00 17.98
N ILE A 104 2.97 4.54 16.82
CA ILE A 104 3.12 5.95 16.44
C ILE A 104 1.81 6.56 15.91
N ASP A 105 0.71 5.84 16.10
CA ASP A 105 -0.60 6.12 15.51
C ASP A 105 -0.99 7.60 15.62
N SER A 106 -0.98 8.16 16.83
CA SER A 106 -1.34 9.57 17.10
C SER A 106 -0.42 10.60 16.43
N GLN A 107 0.76 10.19 15.95
CA GLN A 107 1.76 11.08 15.35
C GLN A 107 1.67 11.10 13.83
N ILE A 108 0.98 10.12 13.23
CA ILE A 108 0.93 9.93 11.79
C ILE A 108 -0.46 10.16 11.17
N HIS A 109 -1.48 10.44 11.98
CA HIS A 109 -2.79 10.81 11.47
C HIS A 109 -2.75 12.16 10.74
N LYS A 110 -3.44 12.22 9.59
CA LYS A 110 -3.64 13.41 8.74
C LYS A 110 -2.37 13.96 8.10
N ASN A 111 -2.58 14.90 7.20
CA ASN A 111 -1.54 15.72 6.58
C ASN A 111 -0.46 14.97 5.78
N LYS A 112 -0.70 13.72 5.40
CA LYS A 112 0.22 12.98 4.51
C LYS A 112 -0.44 12.63 3.20
N LYS A 113 0.34 12.70 2.13
CA LYS A 113 -0.03 12.09 0.87
C LYS A 113 0.43 10.63 0.82
N THR A 114 -0.26 9.80 0.08
CA THR A 114 0.12 8.40 -0.05
C THR A 114 -0.16 7.87 -1.44
N ALA A 115 0.57 6.85 -1.82
CA ALA A 115 0.35 6.08 -3.04
C ALA A 115 0.70 4.61 -2.83
N LEU A 116 0.13 3.75 -3.68
CA LEU A 116 0.42 2.33 -3.68
C LEU A 116 0.86 1.90 -5.08
N MET A 117 1.93 1.12 -5.15
CA MET A 117 2.33 0.41 -6.36
C MET A 117 2.34 -1.09 -6.07
N LEU A 118 1.64 -1.88 -6.89
CA LEU A 118 1.57 -3.33 -6.78
C LEU A 118 2.10 -3.98 -8.05
N ALA A 119 2.85 -5.08 -7.92
CA ALA A 119 3.26 -5.91 -9.05
C ALA A 119 2.80 -7.35 -8.83
N PHE A 120 2.21 -7.98 -9.85
CA PHE A 120 1.72 -9.34 -9.76
C PHE A 120 1.67 -10.04 -11.12
N ALA A 121 1.77 -11.38 -11.10
CA ALA A 121 1.84 -12.18 -12.32
C ALA A 121 0.47 -12.38 -13.00
N ASP A 122 -0.62 -12.34 -12.23
CA ASP A 122 -1.97 -12.60 -12.74
C ASP A 122 -2.42 -11.53 -13.73
N THR A 123 -3.39 -11.91 -14.55
CA THR A 123 -3.98 -11.05 -15.59
C THR A 123 -5.21 -10.29 -15.12
N THR A 124 -5.76 -10.67 -13.97
CA THR A 124 -7.01 -10.12 -13.45
C THR A 124 -6.78 -9.26 -12.21
N MET A 125 -7.61 -8.24 -12.05
CA MET A 125 -7.56 -7.33 -10.90
C MET A 125 -8.06 -7.97 -9.59
N GLU A 126 -8.77 -9.11 -9.68
CA GLU A 126 -9.20 -9.88 -8.50
C GLU A 126 -8.01 -10.24 -7.61
N SER A 127 -6.86 -10.55 -8.21
CA SER A 127 -5.64 -10.87 -7.47
C SER A 127 -5.11 -9.71 -6.61
N ALA A 128 -5.46 -8.48 -6.95
CA ALA A 128 -5.03 -7.28 -6.22
C ALA A 128 -6.04 -6.82 -5.15
N GLN A 129 -7.28 -7.32 -5.18
CA GLN A 129 -8.38 -6.81 -4.34
C GLN A 129 -8.06 -6.83 -2.84
N GLY A 130 -7.48 -7.92 -2.33
CA GLY A 130 -7.12 -8.03 -0.91
C GLY A 130 -6.08 -7.00 -0.47
N ALA A 131 -5.04 -6.79 -1.29
CA ALA A 131 -4.02 -5.77 -1.06
C ALA A 131 -4.62 -4.35 -1.12
N LEU A 132 -5.48 -4.08 -2.10
CA LEU A 132 -6.16 -2.80 -2.26
C LEU A 132 -7.11 -2.51 -1.10
N ALA A 133 -7.94 -3.46 -0.69
CA ALA A 133 -8.85 -3.29 0.44
C ALA A 133 -8.10 -3.00 1.75
N SER A 134 -6.99 -3.71 2.01
CA SER A 134 -6.14 -3.47 3.17
C SER A 134 -5.52 -2.07 3.14
N TYR A 135 -5.04 -1.63 1.97
CA TYR A 135 -4.46 -0.30 1.80
C TYR A 135 -5.50 0.80 2.01
N TYR A 136 -6.65 0.73 1.35
CA TYR A 136 -7.70 1.73 1.47
C TYR A 136 -8.24 1.85 2.90
N GLY A 137 -8.48 0.72 3.59
CA GLY A 137 -8.91 0.74 4.99
C GLY A 137 -7.89 1.39 5.92
N MET A 138 -6.59 1.14 5.73
CA MET A 138 -5.53 1.79 6.48
C MET A 138 -5.47 3.30 6.21
N VAL A 139 -5.54 3.70 4.96
CA VAL A 139 -5.43 5.10 4.53
C VAL A 139 -6.64 5.92 5.00
N ASP A 140 -7.85 5.36 4.92
CA ASP A 140 -9.07 5.96 5.43
C ASP A 140 -8.98 6.18 6.95
N TYR A 141 -8.55 5.15 7.70
CA TYR A 141 -8.32 5.25 9.14
C TYR A 141 -7.29 6.33 9.51
N LEU A 142 -6.18 6.44 8.77
CA LEU A 142 -5.13 7.42 9.01
C LEU A 142 -5.47 8.82 8.48
N GLU A 143 -6.56 8.96 7.73
CA GLU A 143 -6.98 10.19 7.07
C GLU A 143 -5.88 10.77 6.13
N TRP A 144 -5.19 9.88 5.39
CA TRP A 144 -4.19 10.28 4.41
C TRP A 144 -4.81 10.51 3.03
N GLU A 145 -4.25 11.45 2.27
CA GLU A 145 -4.69 11.75 0.90
C GLU A 145 -4.07 10.78 -0.10
N ILE A 146 -4.89 9.98 -0.78
CA ILE A 146 -4.43 9.09 -1.87
C ILE A 146 -4.19 9.92 -3.12
N VAL A 147 -2.95 9.87 -3.64
CA VAL A 147 -2.59 10.54 -4.89
C VAL A 147 -2.83 9.62 -6.08
N ASP A 148 -2.41 8.35 -5.99
CA ASP A 148 -2.58 7.38 -7.07
C ASP A 148 -2.35 5.94 -6.59
N VAL A 149 -2.80 4.98 -7.42
CA VAL A 149 -2.55 3.55 -7.24
C VAL A 149 -2.16 2.91 -8.57
N VAL A 150 -0.96 2.35 -8.63
CA VAL A 150 -0.46 1.64 -9.82
C VAL A 150 -0.53 0.13 -9.58
N THR A 151 -1.27 -0.58 -10.42
CA THR A 151 -1.47 -2.03 -10.32
C THR A 151 -0.88 -2.74 -11.54
N ALA A 152 0.40 -3.10 -11.44
CA ALA A 152 1.15 -3.74 -12.51
C ALA A 152 0.88 -5.26 -12.57
N GLY A 153 -0.23 -5.64 -13.19
CA GLY A 153 -0.55 -7.03 -13.53
C GLY A 153 0.29 -7.56 -14.69
N LYS A 154 0.30 -8.89 -14.90
CA LYS A 154 1.10 -9.58 -15.93
C LYS A 154 2.60 -9.33 -15.82
N SER A 155 3.08 -9.06 -14.62
CA SER A 155 4.45 -8.63 -14.35
C SER A 155 5.18 -9.68 -13.51
N GLN A 156 5.43 -10.86 -14.08
CA GLN A 156 6.13 -11.94 -13.41
C GLN A 156 7.65 -11.71 -13.40
N THR A 157 8.18 -11.19 -14.49
CA THR A 157 9.62 -10.90 -14.66
C THR A 157 9.87 -9.41 -14.93
N PRO A 158 11.10 -8.91 -14.73
CA PRO A 158 11.45 -7.55 -15.12
C PRO A 158 11.23 -7.25 -16.60
N GLU A 159 11.42 -8.22 -17.49
CA GLU A 159 11.18 -8.09 -18.92
C GLU A 159 9.68 -7.85 -19.20
N ASP A 160 8.79 -8.53 -18.48
CA ASP A 160 7.35 -8.34 -18.65
C ASP A 160 6.95 -6.89 -18.38
N ILE A 161 7.39 -6.35 -17.23
CA ILE A 161 6.99 -5.00 -16.81
C ILE A 161 7.62 -3.90 -17.67
N LEU A 162 8.84 -4.09 -18.16
CA LEU A 162 9.53 -3.13 -19.01
C LEU A 162 8.84 -2.91 -20.36
N ASN A 163 8.06 -3.90 -20.83
CA ASN A 163 7.27 -3.81 -22.07
C ASN A 163 5.85 -3.25 -21.87
N THR A 164 5.58 -2.65 -20.72
CA THR A 164 4.28 -2.04 -20.37
C THR A 164 4.41 -0.54 -20.11
N ASP A 165 3.27 0.13 -19.87
CA ASP A 165 3.25 1.53 -19.44
C ASP A 165 3.49 1.70 -17.93
N PHE A 166 3.58 0.63 -17.12
CA PHE A 166 3.70 0.74 -15.66
C PHE A 166 4.98 1.46 -15.19
N PRO A 167 6.17 1.27 -15.80
CA PRO A 167 7.34 2.05 -15.46
C PRO A 167 7.12 3.56 -15.67
N LYS A 168 6.44 3.94 -16.77
CA LYS A 168 6.07 5.33 -17.04
C LYS A 168 5.08 5.86 -16.00
N GLN A 169 4.08 5.06 -15.62
CA GLN A 169 3.12 5.44 -14.57
C GLN A 169 3.82 5.65 -13.22
N ALA A 170 4.76 4.78 -12.84
CA ALA A 170 5.55 4.93 -11.63
C ALA A 170 6.39 6.23 -11.66
N TYR A 171 7.01 6.54 -12.80
CA TYR A 171 7.75 7.78 -12.99
C TYR A 171 6.86 9.02 -12.85
N GLU A 172 5.70 9.05 -13.52
CA GLU A 172 4.77 10.16 -13.42
C GLU A 172 4.17 10.29 -12.00
N LEU A 173 3.93 9.16 -11.31
CA LEU A 173 3.56 9.18 -9.90
C LEU A 173 4.64 9.87 -9.05
N GLY A 174 5.90 9.54 -9.24
CA GLY A 174 7.01 10.21 -8.55
C GLY A 174 7.04 11.72 -8.80
N ARG A 175 6.74 12.14 -10.03
CA ARG A 175 6.68 13.58 -10.39
C ARG A 175 5.55 14.32 -9.71
N LYS A 176 4.37 13.70 -9.59
CA LYS A 176 3.13 14.37 -9.16
C LYS A 176 2.81 14.23 -7.67
N ILE A 177 3.43 13.30 -6.95
CA ILE A 177 2.99 12.91 -5.60
C ILE A 177 2.91 14.07 -4.59
N LEU A 178 3.75 15.06 -4.75
CA LEU A 178 3.77 16.28 -3.91
C LEU A 178 3.56 17.57 -4.72
N GLY A 179 3.26 17.45 -6.03
CA GLY A 179 3.02 18.58 -6.90
C GLY A 179 1.57 18.69 -7.35
N GLU A 180 1.10 19.92 -7.62
CA GLU A 180 -0.17 20.16 -8.30
C GLU A 180 0.03 20.01 -9.81
N VAL A 181 -0.12 18.81 -10.34
CA VAL A 181 -0.29 18.64 -11.80
C VAL A 181 -1.76 18.34 -12.04
N LYS A 182 -2.55 19.37 -12.27
CA LYS A 182 -3.92 19.23 -12.77
C LYS A 182 -3.85 19.02 -14.28
N SER A 183 -3.92 17.80 -14.77
CA SER A 183 -4.18 17.48 -16.16
C SER A 183 -5.57 16.82 -16.30
N GLU A 184 -6.16 16.90 -17.49
CA GLU A 184 -7.44 16.20 -17.77
C GLU A 184 -7.31 14.67 -17.62
N GLU A 185 -6.09 14.11 -17.67
CA GLU A 185 -5.79 12.71 -17.39
C GLU A 185 -5.88 12.40 -15.89
N ASP A 186 -5.54 13.34 -15.02
CA ASP A 186 -5.62 13.14 -13.56
C ASP A 186 -7.07 13.03 -13.09
N GLU A 187 -8.00 13.81 -13.69
CA GLU A 187 -9.43 13.68 -13.40
C GLU A 187 -9.99 12.31 -13.80
N LYS A 188 -9.55 11.75 -14.93
CA LYS A 188 -9.97 10.41 -15.36
C LYS A 188 -9.42 9.31 -14.45
N THR A 189 -8.22 9.47 -13.94
CA THR A 189 -7.61 8.52 -13.01
C THR A 189 -8.30 8.53 -11.65
N VAL A 190 -8.61 9.70 -11.13
CA VAL A 190 -9.40 9.86 -9.88
C VAL A 190 -10.82 9.27 -10.04
N THR A 191 -11.46 9.48 -11.19
CA THR A 191 -12.76 8.88 -11.49
C THR A 191 -12.67 7.35 -11.52
N SER A 192 -11.63 6.79 -12.15
CA SER A 192 -11.36 5.35 -12.17
C SER A 192 -11.08 4.76 -10.78
N LEU A 193 -10.40 5.51 -9.91
CA LEU A 193 -10.18 5.11 -8.50
C LEU A 193 -11.47 5.12 -7.70
N ASN A 194 -12.30 6.15 -7.85
CA ASN A 194 -13.61 6.23 -7.22
C ASN A 194 -14.54 5.11 -7.69
N ASP A 195 -14.51 4.76 -8.98
CA ASP A 195 -15.23 3.62 -9.54
C ASP A 195 -14.72 2.30 -8.95
N LEU A 196 -13.42 2.15 -8.74
CA LEU A 196 -12.84 0.98 -8.12
C LEU A 196 -13.23 0.85 -6.65
N VAL A 197 -13.19 1.95 -5.89
CA VAL A 197 -13.65 2.01 -4.49
C VAL A 197 -15.13 1.66 -4.40
N ALA A 198 -15.97 2.20 -5.30
CA ALA A 198 -17.39 1.86 -5.36
C ALA A 198 -17.63 0.38 -5.68
N ARG A 199 -16.81 -0.23 -6.55
CA ARG A 199 -16.89 -1.67 -6.87
C ARG A 199 -16.47 -2.53 -5.68
N LEU A 200 -15.46 -2.11 -4.91
CA LEU A 200 -15.04 -2.82 -3.68
C LEU A 200 -16.10 -2.71 -2.58
N ALA A 201 -16.75 -1.57 -2.43
CA ALA A 201 -17.87 -1.40 -1.50
C ALA A 201 -19.06 -2.32 -1.89
N ASN A 202 -19.38 -2.41 -3.18
CA ASN A 202 -20.41 -3.33 -3.69
C ASN A 202 -20.03 -4.81 -3.48
N PHE A 203 -18.73 -5.15 -3.51
CA PHE A 203 -18.26 -6.51 -3.23
C PHE A 203 -18.46 -6.91 -1.76
N SER A 204 -18.27 -5.98 -0.83
CA SER A 204 -18.61 -6.19 0.60
C SER A 204 -20.09 -6.50 0.78
N GLN A 205 -20.95 -5.78 0.09
CA GLN A 205 -22.41 -6.02 0.11
C GLN A 205 -22.78 -7.38 -0.50
N PHE A 206 -22.12 -7.78 -1.59
CA PHE A 206 -22.31 -9.08 -2.23
C PHE A 206 -21.86 -10.26 -1.34
N ALA A 207 -20.77 -10.06 -0.61
CA ALA A 207 -20.28 -11.05 0.36
C ALA A 207 -21.24 -11.23 1.54
N GLU A 208 -21.85 -10.15 2.04
CA GLU A 208 -22.88 -10.21 3.08
C GLU A 208 -24.16 -10.89 2.59
N GLU A 209 -24.58 -10.68 1.36
CA GLU A 209 -25.73 -11.34 0.76
C GLU A 209 -25.48 -12.85 0.57
N ALA A 210 -24.29 -13.22 0.09
CA ALA A 210 -23.90 -14.63 -0.07
C ALA A 210 -23.80 -15.38 1.28
N LEU A 211 -23.37 -14.72 2.34
CA LEU A 211 -23.35 -15.29 3.70
C LEU A 211 -24.78 -15.53 4.22
N LYS A 212 -25.71 -14.60 3.97
CA LYS A 212 -27.12 -14.79 4.36
C LYS A 212 -27.79 -15.93 3.61
N GLU A 213 -27.51 -16.09 2.31
CA GLU A 213 -28.03 -17.23 1.54
C GLU A 213 -27.48 -18.58 1.99
N THR A 214 -26.28 -18.64 2.54
CA THR A 214 -25.72 -19.87 3.11
C THR A 214 -26.35 -20.17 4.49
N GLU A 215 -26.54 -19.17 5.33
CA GLU A 215 -27.22 -19.35 6.63
C GLU A 215 -28.69 -19.80 6.47
N GLU A 216 -29.42 -19.27 5.48
CA GLU A 216 -30.79 -19.71 5.18
C GLU A 216 -30.86 -21.17 4.67
N LYS A 217 -29.82 -21.65 3.94
CA LYS A 217 -29.76 -23.04 3.47
C LYS A 217 -29.41 -24.03 4.59
N ASP A 218 -28.58 -23.64 5.54
CA ASP A 218 -28.23 -24.50 6.67
C ASP A 218 -29.39 -24.68 7.65
N VAL A 219 -30.26 -23.67 7.80
CA VAL A 219 -31.50 -23.78 8.61
C VAL A 219 -32.50 -24.77 8.00
N PHE A 220 -32.49 -24.97 6.67
CA PHE A 220 -33.37 -25.93 5.99
C PHE A 220 -32.89 -27.40 6.10
N LEU A 221 -31.61 -27.64 6.36
CA LEU A 221 -31.04 -28.97 6.50
C LEU A 221 -31.18 -29.57 7.91
N ASP A 222 -31.33 -28.73 8.93
CA ASP A 222 -31.57 -29.17 10.33
C ASP A 222 -33.05 -29.44 10.67
N SER A 223 -33.97 -29.25 9.71
CA SER A 223 -35.41 -29.43 9.90
C SER A 223 -36.03 -30.60 9.10
N ALA A 224 -35.21 -31.52 8.56
CA ALA A 224 -35.65 -32.69 7.81
C ALA A 224 -35.39 -34.04 8.52
#